data_e9e38c32b2a17571397d399332ee4152
#
_entry.id   e9e38c32b2a17571397d399332ee4152
#
_cell.length_a   1.000
_cell.length_b   1.000
_cell.length_c   1.000
_cell.angle_alpha   90.00
_cell.angle_beta   90.00
_cell.angle_gamma   90.00
#
_symmetry.space_group_name_H-M   'P 1'
#
loop_
_entity.id
_entity.type
_entity.pdbx_description
1 polymer ?
#
loop_
_entity_poly.entity_id
_entity_poly.type
_entity_poly.pdbx_seq_one_letter_code
_entity_poly.pdbx_strand_id
1 'polypeptide(L)'
;MNRLVNAFVIYQFIRLLIKPFDKTDAFKLGIIDKDGNYLKKQGDLKTTEEKKASNIFTRLIWNLKKILNKIPLVRSKLGSFATALYLVR
;
A
#
# COMPACT_ATOMS: atom_id res chain seq x y z
N MET A 1 -8.31 15.53 -15.58
CA MET A 1 -7.10 14.75 -15.36
C MET A 1 -6.77 13.96 -16.62
N ASN A 2 -5.56 14.03 -17.12
CA ASN A 2 -5.23 13.33 -18.35
C ASN A 2 -4.94 11.85 -18.08
N ARG A 3 -4.88 11.06 -19.16
CA ARG A 3 -4.74 9.61 -19.11
C ARG A 3 -3.45 9.17 -18.40
N LEU A 4 -2.35 9.88 -18.62
CA LEU A 4 -1.05 9.53 -18.03
C LEU A 4 -1.06 9.74 -16.52
N VAL A 5 -1.70 10.82 -16.03
CA VAL A 5 -1.82 11.07 -14.61
C VAL A 5 -2.65 9.99 -13.94
N ASN A 6 -3.76 9.57 -14.57
CA ASN A 6 -4.59 8.50 -14.05
C ASN A 6 -3.82 7.18 -13.97
N ALA A 7 -3.07 6.84 -15.02
CA ALA A 7 -2.27 5.62 -15.04
C ALA A 7 -1.22 5.63 -13.93
N PHE A 8 -0.58 6.77 -13.69
CA PHE A 8 0.42 6.89 -12.63
C PHE A 8 -0.20 6.68 -11.25
N VAL A 9 -1.36 7.30 -10.99
CA VAL A 9 -2.04 7.18 -9.70
C VAL A 9 -2.47 5.72 -9.46
N ILE A 10 -3.05 5.08 -10.47
CA ILE A 10 -3.45 3.68 -10.36
C ILE A 10 -2.23 2.78 -10.12
N TYR A 11 -1.13 3.05 -10.81
CA TYR A 11 0.12 2.30 -10.64
C TYR A 11 0.60 2.38 -9.18
N GLN A 12 0.62 3.58 -8.60
CA GLN A 12 1.06 3.75 -7.21
C GLN A 12 0.14 3.02 -6.24
N PHE A 13 -1.17 3.06 -6.47
CA PHE A 13 -2.14 2.37 -5.65
C PHE A 13 -1.89 0.86 -5.67
N ILE A 14 -1.77 0.28 -6.88
CA ILE A 14 -1.56 -1.16 -7.02
C ILE A 14 -0.21 -1.57 -6.45
N ARG A 15 0.82 -0.75 -6.65
CA ARG A 15 2.15 -1.02 -6.11
C ARG A 15 2.10 -1.14 -4.59
N LEU A 16 1.36 -0.26 -3.92
CA LEU A 16 1.19 -0.34 -2.48
C LEU A 16 0.42 -1.58 -2.06
N LEU A 17 -0.59 -1.98 -2.86
CA LEU A 17 -1.37 -3.17 -2.58
C LEU A 17 -0.55 -4.45 -2.60
N ILE A 18 0.40 -4.56 -3.53
CA ILE A 18 1.19 -5.80 -3.69
C ILE A 18 2.52 -5.77 -2.93
N LYS A 19 2.93 -4.60 -2.43
CA LYS A 19 4.18 -4.46 -1.68
C LYS A 19 4.06 -5.22 -0.34
N PRO A 20 5.05 -6.06 0.02
CA PRO A 20 5.00 -6.75 1.33
C PRO A 20 4.96 -5.74 2.49
N PHE A 21 4.24 -6.09 3.55
CA PHE A 21 4.11 -5.20 4.71
C PHE A 21 5.46 -4.79 5.29
N ASP A 22 6.43 -5.72 5.34
CA ASP A 22 7.75 -5.45 5.91
C ASP A 22 8.62 -4.52 5.04
N LYS A 23 8.15 -4.14 3.86
CA LYS A 23 8.83 -3.17 3.00
C LYS A 23 8.16 -1.79 3.04
N THR A 24 7.10 -1.62 3.82
CA THR A 24 6.36 -0.35 3.90
C THR A 24 6.98 0.60 4.91
N ASP A 25 6.69 1.89 4.76
CA ASP A 25 7.13 2.90 5.72
C ASP A 25 6.48 2.69 7.08
N ALA A 26 5.21 2.24 7.12
CA ALA A 26 4.52 1.96 8.36
C ALA A 26 5.24 0.88 9.17
N PHE A 27 5.77 -0.16 8.51
CA PHE A 27 6.55 -1.18 9.17
C PHE A 27 7.88 -0.61 9.70
N LYS A 28 8.56 0.19 8.89
CA LYS A 28 9.84 0.78 9.26
C LYS A 28 9.72 1.70 10.46
N LEU A 29 8.57 2.37 10.61
CA LEU A 29 8.30 3.27 11.73
C LEU A 29 7.70 2.56 12.94
N GLY A 30 7.51 1.24 12.87
CA GLY A 30 6.98 0.47 13.98
C GLY A 30 5.47 0.63 14.19
N ILE A 31 4.73 1.09 13.17
CA ILE A 31 3.28 1.28 13.25
C ILE A 31 2.54 -0.04 13.07
N ILE A 32 3.06 -0.89 12.17
CA ILE A 32 2.48 -2.21 11.90
C ILE A 32 3.57 -3.28 12.01
N ASP A 33 3.14 -4.54 12.19
CA ASP A 33 4.06 -5.67 12.14
C ASP A 33 4.14 -6.22 10.70
N LYS A 34 4.89 -7.32 10.52
CA LYS A 34 5.09 -7.92 9.20
C LYS A 34 3.81 -8.45 8.57
N ASP A 35 2.77 -8.68 9.36
CA ASP A 35 1.49 -9.19 8.90
C ASP A 35 0.46 -8.08 8.73
N GLY A 36 0.85 -6.83 8.96
CA GLY A 36 -0.03 -5.68 8.80
C GLY A 36 -0.91 -5.39 10.00
N ASN A 37 -0.65 -6.01 11.14
CA ASN A 37 -1.38 -5.72 12.38
C ASN A 37 -0.85 -4.44 13.01
N TYR A 38 -1.75 -3.60 13.52
CA TYR A 38 -1.35 -2.32 14.10
C TYR A 38 -0.69 -2.51 15.45
N LEU A 39 0.51 -1.95 15.60
CA LEU A 39 1.26 -1.91 16.86
C LEU A 39 1.04 -0.60 17.58
N LYS A 40 0.64 0.47 16.87
CA LYS A 40 0.33 1.79 17.43
C LYS A 40 -1.08 2.19 17.06
N LYS A 41 -1.79 2.83 17.98
CA LYS A 41 -3.10 3.40 17.70
C LYS A 41 -2.93 4.69 16.91
N GLN A 42 -3.95 5.06 16.13
CA GLN A 42 -3.91 6.28 15.32
C GLN A 42 -3.62 7.52 16.16
N GLY A 43 -4.18 7.59 17.36
CA GLY A 43 -3.96 8.73 18.27
C GLY A 43 -2.54 8.79 18.84
N ASP A 44 -1.77 7.72 18.74
CA ASP A 44 -0.40 7.68 19.25
C ASP A 44 0.63 8.11 18.21
N LEU A 45 0.20 8.40 16.98
CA LEU A 45 1.09 8.85 15.91
C LEU A 45 1.40 10.34 16.12
N LYS A 46 2.67 10.66 16.31
CA LYS A 46 3.09 12.02 16.67
C LYS A 46 3.88 12.73 15.60
N THR A 47 4.72 12.00 14.84
CA THR A 47 5.56 12.63 13.83
C THR A 47 4.79 12.76 12.51
N THR A 48 5.26 13.69 11.65
CA THR A 48 4.70 13.86 10.31
C THR A 48 4.86 12.58 9.50
N GLU A 49 6.02 11.92 9.64
CA GLU A 49 6.32 10.69 8.93
C GLU A 49 5.35 9.58 9.33
N GLU A 50 5.07 9.45 10.63
CA GLU A 50 4.11 8.44 11.12
C GLU A 50 2.71 8.69 10.58
N LYS A 51 2.26 9.95 10.60
CA LYS A 51 0.92 10.31 10.11
C LYS A 51 0.78 10.08 8.61
N LYS A 52 1.83 10.34 7.83
CA LYS A 52 1.83 10.06 6.41
C LYS A 52 1.81 8.56 6.11
N ALA A 53 2.56 7.79 6.91
CA ALA A 53 2.66 6.34 6.71
C ALA A 53 1.38 5.61 7.10
N SER A 54 0.51 6.22 7.90
CA SER A 54 -0.72 5.59 8.37
C SER A 54 -1.91 6.56 8.33
N ASN A 55 -2.16 7.17 7.18
CA ASN A 55 -3.35 7.98 6.95
C ASN A 55 -4.53 7.09 6.54
N ILE A 56 -5.72 7.69 6.36
CA ILE A 56 -6.92 6.95 6.00
C ILE A 56 -6.72 6.14 4.71
N PHE A 57 -6.04 6.72 3.72
CA PHE A 57 -5.79 6.06 2.44
C PHE A 57 -4.91 4.82 2.60
N THR A 58 -3.81 4.93 3.34
CA THR A 58 -2.92 3.78 3.56
C THR A 58 -3.59 2.71 4.40
N ARG A 59 -4.43 3.09 5.36
CA ARG A 59 -5.14 2.11 6.17
C ARG A 59 -6.15 1.31 5.34
N LEU A 60 -6.82 1.97 4.40
CA LEU A 60 -7.69 1.27 3.45
C LEU A 60 -6.88 0.27 2.62
N ILE A 61 -5.71 0.69 2.14
CA ILE A 61 -4.83 -0.18 1.37
C ILE A 61 -4.40 -1.38 2.22
N TRP A 62 -4.05 -1.17 3.49
CA TRP A 62 -3.65 -2.28 4.37
C TRP A 62 -4.76 -3.29 4.55
N ASN A 63 -6.00 -2.85 4.69
CA ASN A 63 -7.14 -3.76 4.79
C ASN A 63 -7.32 -4.57 3.51
N LEU A 64 -7.18 -3.94 2.36
CA LEU A 64 -7.25 -4.63 1.07
C LEU A 64 -6.09 -5.62 0.90
N LYS A 65 -4.88 -5.27 1.35
CA LYS A 65 -3.73 -6.17 1.29
C LYS A 65 -3.96 -7.44 2.09
N LYS A 66 -4.57 -7.34 3.25
CA LYS A 66 -4.85 -8.51 4.07
C LYS A 66 -5.76 -9.48 3.33
N ILE A 67 -6.74 -8.95 2.59
CA ILE A 67 -7.63 -9.78 1.77
C ILE A 67 -6.86 -10.39 0.60
N LEU A 68 -6.06 -9.59 -0.10
CA LEU A 68 -5.30 -10.05 -1.27
C LEU A 68 -4.25 -11.10 -0.92
N ASN A 69 -3.67 -11.02 0.27
CA ASN A 69 -2.69 -12.02 0.70
C ASN A 69 -3.28 -13.42 0.82
N LYS A 70 -4.61 -13.50 0.91
CA LYS A 70 -5.31 -14.79 0.95
C LYS A 70 -5.63 -15.32 -0.45
N ILE A 71 -5.37 -14.53 -1.50
CA ILE A 71 -5.68 -14.90 -2.88
C ILE A 71 -4.45 -14.63 -3.76
N PRO A 72 -3.43 -15.51 -3.73
CA PRO A 72 -2.15 -15.27 -4.41
C PRO A 72 -2.29 -15.02 -5.92
N LEU A 73 -3.25 -15.68 -6.58
CA LEU A 73 -3.43 -15.52 -8.02
C LEU A 73 -3.85 -14.09 -8.38
N VAL A 74 -4.75 -13.51 -7.60
CA VAL A 74 -5.19 -12.12 -7.82
C VAL A 74 -4.02 -11.17 -7.62
N ARG A 75 -3.21 -11.40 -6.59
CA ARG A 75 -2.02 -10.60 -6.32
C ARG A 75 -1.04 -10.62 -7.50
N SER A 76 -0.82 -11.78 -8.07
CA SER A 76 0.07 -11.95 -9.22
C SER A 76 -0.44 -11.17 -10.44
N LYS A 77 -1.75 -11.23 -10.72
CA LYS A 77 -2.34 -10.51 -11.84
C LYS A 77 -2.26 -8.99 -11.64
N LEU A 78 -2.43 -8.51 -10.41
CA LEU A 78 -2.27 -7.09 -10.11
C LEU A 78 -0.85 -6.62 -10.35
N GLY A 79 0.14 -7.46 -10.02
CA GLY A 79 1.54 -7.16 -10.29
C GLY A 79 1.82 -6.98 -11.77
N SER A 80 1.28 -7.87 -12.60
CA SER A 80 1.41 -7.78 -14.05
C SER A 80 0.74 -6.52 -14.60
N PHE A 81 -0.44 -6.19 -14.08
CA PHE A 81 -1.16 -4.98 -14.48
C PHE A 81 -0.38 -3.71 -14.12
N ALA A 82 0.21 -3.68 -12.94
CA ALA A 82 1.02 -2.54 -12.51
C ALA A 82 2.23 -2.36 -13.40
N THR A 83 2.88 -3.45 -13.82
CA THR A 83 4.01 -3.39 -14.74
C THR A 83 3.60 -2.78 -16.08
N ALA A 84 2.44 -3.19 -16.60
CA ALA A 84 1.91 -2.64 -17.84
C ALA A 84 1.65 -1.14 -17.72
N LEU A 85 1.07 -0.69 -16.60
CA LEU A 85 0.83 0.73 -16.36
C LEU A 85 2.14 1.51 -16.27
N TYR A 86 3.16 0.93 -15.66
CA TYR A 86 4.47 1.57 -15.59
C TYR A 86 5.04 1.85 -16.96
N LEU A 87 4.87 0.92 -17.90
CA LEU A 87 5.41 1.07 -19.25
C LEU A 87 4.67 2.13 -20.07
N VAL A 88 3.44 2.48 -19.70
CA VAL A 88 2.61 3.46 -20.43
C VAL A 88 2.84 4.89 -19.96
N ARG A 89 3.33 5.08 -18.75
CA ARG A 89 3.43 6.41 -18.18
C ARG A 89 4.58 7.25 -18.74
#